data_1b58c66d7e6d59c01a353d6df506530d
#
_entry.id   1b58c66d7e6d59c01a353d6df506530d
#
_cell.length_a   1.000
_cell.length_b   1.000
_cell.length_c   1.000
_cell.angle_alpha   90.00
_cell.angle_beta   90.00
_cell.angle_gamma   90.00
#
_symmetry.space_group_name_H-M   'P 1'
#
loop_
_entity.id
_entity.type
_entity.pdbx_description
1 polymer ?
#
loop_
_entity_poly.entity_id
_entity_poly.type
_entity_poly.pdbx_seq_one_letter_code
_entity_poly.pdbx_strand_id
1 'polypeptide(L)'
;MRNFDQQLSYSGMSLVGYLEATHTDMEEFREQVRNEAEKKVKTRLIVEAIAAKEGLTAEEDDIQEELKKMSVQYGVTPEKMAEIIGDDIKYLKKEISGKKAIQLLTESAEIEEVEEQTAEEAPAQPEEAAADAAEETPAE
;
A
#
# COMPACT_ATOMS: atom_id res chain seq x y z
N MET A 1 -1.47 -12.29 -8.29
CA MET A 1 -2.78 -12.60 -8.85
C MET A 1 -3.80 -13.02 -7.81
N ARG A 2 -3.55 -14.00 -6.94
CA ARG A 2 -4.55 -14.43 -5.92
C ARG A 2 -5.06 -13.29 -5.03
N ASN A 3 -4.20 -12.39 -4.58
CA ASN A 3 -4.60 -11.26 -3.73
C ASN A 3 -5.45 -10.23 -4.48
N PHE A 4 -5.17 -10.00 -5.75
CA PHE A 4 -5.94 -9.09 -6.59
C PHE A 4 -7.33 -9.66 -6.90
N ASP A 5 -7.41 -10.94 -7.23
CA ASP A 5 -8.66 -11.65 -7.46
C ASP A 5 -9.55 -11.67 -6.20
N GLN A 6 -8.94 -11.85 -5.03
CA GLN A 6 -9.62 -11.74 -3.75
C GLN A 6 -10.14 -10.32 -3.49
N GLN A 7 -9.36 -9.29 -3.79
CA GLN A 7 -9.75 -7.90 -3.62
C GLN A 7 -10.92 -7.52 -4.54
N LEU A 8 -10.88 -7.97 -5.80
CA LEU A 8 -12.00 -7.81 -6.73
C LEU A 8 -13.26 -8.52 -6.25
N SER A 9 -13.12 -9.72 -5.68
CA SER A 9 -14.25 -10.48 -5.12
C SER A 9 -14.95 -9.74 -3.99
N TYR A 10 -14.23 -8.99 -3.15
CA TYR A 10 -14.82 -8.15 -2.10
C TYR A 10 -15.65 -6.98 -2.66
N SER A 11 -15.28 -6.47 -3.83
CA SER A 11 -16.05 -5.44 -4.55
C SER A 11 -17.12 -6.03 -5.49
N GLY A 12 -17.35 -7.34 -5.43
CA GLY A 12 -18.35 -8.03 -6.26
C GLY A 12 -17.97 -8.13 -7.74
N MET A 13 -16.72 -7.88 -8.08
CA MET A 13 -16.21 -7.92 -9.45
C MET A 13 -15.31 -9.14 -9.67
N SER A 14 -15.36 -9.72 -10.86
CA SER A 14 -14.43 -10.77 -11.28
C SER A 14 -13.26 -10.17 -12.08
N LEU A 15 -12.14 -10.88 -12.14
CA LEU A 15 -11.00 -10.45 -12.99
C LEU A 15 -11.42 -10.27 -14.45
N VAL A 16 -12.29 -11.14 -14.97
CA VAL A 16 -12.79 -11.03 -16.35
C VAL A 16 -13.61 -9.75 -16.51
N GLY A 17 -14.54 -9.49 -15.59
CA GLY A 17 -15.35 -8.25 -15.62
C GLY A 17 -14.48 -6.97 -15.49
N TYR A 18 -13.43 -7.03 -14.71
CA TYR A 18 -12.46 -5.92 -14.61
C TYR A 18 -11.75 -5.67 -15.94
N LEU A 19 -11.25 -6.73 -16.58
CA LEU A 19 -10.54 -6.62 -17.87
C LEU A 19 -11.46 -6.12 -19.00
N GLU A 20 -12.71 -6.57 -19.01
CA GLU A 20 -13.73 -6.09 -19.94
C GLU A 20 -14.05 -4.60 -19.72
N ALA A 21 -14.19 -4.18 -18.46
CA ALA A 21 -14.49 -2.79 -18.11
C ALA A 21 -13.32 -1.83 -18.42
N THR A 22 -12.09 -2.30 -18.29
CA THR A 22 -10.87 -1.51 -18.58
C THR A 22 -10.39 -1.64 -20.03
N HIS A 23 -11.06 -2.47 -20.85
CA HIS A 23 -10.64 -2.79 -22.22
C HIS A 23 -9.20 -3.28 -22.34
N THR A 24 -8.71 -3.94 -21.28
CA THR A 24 -7.35 -4.46 -21.17
C THR A 24 -7.36 -5.96 -21.40
N ASP A 25 -6.45 -6.49 -22.23
CA ASP A 25 -6.33 -7.93 -22.35
C ASP A 25 -5.56 -8.56 -21.18
N MET A 26 -5.67 -9.89 -21.02
CA MET A 26 -5.04 -10.62 -19.92
C MET A 26 -3.50 -10.56 -19.99
N GLU A 27 -2.92 -10.45 -21.15
CA GLU A 27 -1.48 -10.45 -21.36
C GLU A 27 -0.90 -9.06 -20.98
N GLU A 28 -1.54 -8.02 -21.45
CA GLU A 28 -1.23 -6.64 -21.10
C GLU A 28 -1.38 -6.39 -19.58
N PHE A 29 -2.47 -6.87 -18.98
CA PHE A 29 -2.66 -6.80 -17.53
C PHE A 29 -1.55 -7.51 -16.76
N ARG A 30 -1.13 -8.71 -17.21
CA ARG A 30 0.00 -9.42 -16.58
C ARG A 30 1.29 -8.66 -16.67
N GLU A 31 1.55 -7.98 -17.78
CA GLU A 31 2.74 -7.19 -17.98
C GLU A 31 2.75 -5.94 -17.08
N GLN A 32 1.62 -5.25 -16.96
CA GLN A 32 1.45 -4.13 -16.05
C GLN A 32 1.70 -4.57 -14.58
N VAL A 33 1.04 -5.64 -14.13
CA VAL A 33 1.23 -6.18 -12.75
C VAL A 33 2.69 -6.61 -12.53
N ARG A 34 3.34 -7.18 -13.53
CA ARG A 34 4.76 -7.56 -13.45
C ARG A 34 5.66 -6.35 -13.28
N ASN A 35 5.44 -5.30 -14.08
CA ASN A 35 6.20 -4.07 -14.03
C ASN A 35 6.03 -3.36 -12.67
N GLU A 36 4.81 -3.31 -12.15
CA GLU A 36 4.56 -2.77 -10.81
C GLU A 36 5.23 -3.60 -9.70
N ALA A 37 5.14 -4.92 -9.78
CA ALA A 37 5.78 -5.80 -8.82
C ALA A 37 7.30 -5.64 -8.84
N GLU A 38 7.90 -5.49 -10.03
CA GLU A 38 9.32 -5.25 -10.19
C GLU A 38 9.74 -3.90 -9.58
N LYS A 39 8.98 -2.83 -9.82
CA LYS A 39 9.21 -1.53 -9.20
C LYS A 39 9.14 -1.61 -7.67
N LYS A 40 8.11 -2.25 -7.11
CA LYS A 40 7.95 -2.43 -5.66
C LYS A 40 9.11 -3.21 -5.04
N VAL A 41 9.55 -4.29 -5.69
CA VAL A 41 10.69 -5.08 -5.21
C VAL A 41 11.99 -4.28 -5.28
N LYS A 42 12.25 -3.57 -6.39
CA LYS A 42 13.42 -2.70 -6.54
C LYS A 42 13.46 -1.62 -5.46
N THR A 43 12.35 -0.90 -5.27
CA THR A 43 12.25 0.15 -4.24
C THR A 43 12.53 -0.42 -2.85
N ARG A 44 11.94 -1.56 -2.52
CA ARG A 44 12.18 -2.22 -1.23
C ARG A 44 13.65 -2.59 -1.03
N LEU A 45 14.28 -3.19 -2.03
CA LEU A 45 15.69 -3.57 -1.95
C LEU A 45 16.61 -2.34 -1.82
N ILE A 46 16.29 -1.24 -2.48
CA ILE A 46 17.02 0.03 -2.35
C ILE A 46 16.91 0.57 -0.92
N VAL A 47 15.70 0.62 -0.37
CA VAL A 47 15.46 1.08 1.01
C VAL A 47 16.18 0.18 2.02
N GLU A 48 16.13 -1.14 1.87
CA GLU A 48 16.86 -2.10 2.72
C GLU A 48 18.39 -1.89 2.62
N ALA A 49 18.91 -1.63 1.42
CA ALA A 49 20.33 -1.36 1.21
C ALA A 49 20.78 -0.04 1.85
N ILE A 50 19.96 1.00 1.76
CA ILE A 50 20.22 2.29 2.41
C ILE A 50 20.19 2.12 3.92
N ALA A 51 19.18 1.45 4.49
CA ALA A 51 19.11 1.18 5.93
C ALA A 51 20.35 0.46 6.43
N ALA A 52 20.83 -0.54 5.67
CA ALA A 52 22.04 -1.28 6.03
C ALA A 52 23.31 -0.44 5.92
N LYS A 53 23.43 0.40 4.89
CA LYS A 53 24.59 1.27 4.66
C LYS A 53 24.72 2.36 5.72
N GLU A 54 23.60 2.97 6.09
CA GLU A 54 23.52 4.03 7.09
C GLU A 54 23.43 3.49 8.54
N GLY A 55 23.43 2.16 8.71
CA GLY A 55 23.36 1.51 10.02
C GLY A 55 22.04 1.73 10.76
N LEU A 56 20.96 1.97 10.03
CA LEU A 56 19.63 2.25 10.59
C LEU A 56 19.00 0.94 11.07
N THR A 57 19.08 0.69 12.36
CA THR A 57 18.49 -0.48 13.01
C THR A 57 17.27 -0.08 13.83
N ALA A 58 16.36 -1.04 14.00
CA ALA A 58 15.25 -0.90 14.94
C ALA A 58 15.74 -1.14 16.37
N GLU A 59 15.65 -0.15 17.20
CA GLU A 59 15.93 -0.23 18.63
C GLU A 59 14.67 -0.70 19.39
N GLU A 60 14.84 -1.02 20.68
CA GLU A 60 13.73 -1.52 21.49
C GLU A 60 12.62 -0.48 21.63
N ASP A 61 12.98 0.79 21.78
CA ASP A 61 12.02 1.90 21.89
C ASP A 61 11.17 2.06 20.62
N ASP A 62 11.78 1.91 19.44
CA ASP A 62 11.07 1.94 18.15
C ASP A 62 10.05 0.81 18.04
N ILE A 63 10.43 -0.38 18.51
CA ILE A 63 9.56 -1.56 18.50
C ILE A 63 8.35 -1.32 19.41
N GLN A 64 8.60 -0.81 20.63
CA GLN A 64 7.54 -0.50 21.59
C GLN A 64 6.59 0.58 21.06
N GLU A 65 7.11 1.58 20.38
CA GLU A 65 6.30 2.63 19.77
C GLU A 65 5.42 2.08 18.64
N GLU A 66 5.97 1.23 17.78
CA GLU A 66 5.22 0.63 16.69
C GLU A 66 4.16 -0.35 17.21
N LEU A 67 4.48 -1.14 18.24
CA LEU A 67 3.51 -2.01 18.93
C LEU A 67 2.35 -1.19 19.53
N LYS A 68 2.62 -0.04 20.11
CA LYS A 68 1.58 0.87 20.61
C LYS A 68 0.69 1.39 19.48
N LYS A 69 1.27 1.82 18.37
CA LYS A 69 0.51 2.28 17.19
C LYS A 69 -0.41 1.17 16.66
N MET A 70 0.14 -0.03 16.50
CA MET A 70 -0.64 -1.18 16.05
C MET A 70 -1.73 -1.57 17.06
N SER A 71 -1.44 -1.55 18.35
CA SER A 71 -2.41 -1.90 19.41
C SER A 71 -3.64 -1.00 19.38
N VAL A 72 -3.45 0.30 19.16
CA VAL A 72 -4.55 1.27 19.01
C VAL A 72 -5.39 0.95 17.77
N GLN A 73 -4.75 0.64 16.66
CA GLN A 73 -5.44 0.33 15.40
C GLN A 73 -6.28 -0.95 15.49
N TYR A 74 -5.79 -1.97 16.20
CA TYR A 74 -6.48 -3.25 16.35
C TYR A 74 -7.33 -3.37 17.61
N GLY A 75 -7.38 -2.33 18.47
CA GLY A 75 -8.17 -2.31 19.69
C GLY A 75 -7.72 -3.33 20.74
N VAL A 76 -6.43 -3.64 20.80
CA VAL A 76 -5.82 -4.56 21.75
C VAL A 76 -4.77 -3.85 22.62
N THR A 77 -4.25 -4.51 23.66
CA THR A 77 -3.13 -3.94 24.42
C THR A 77 -1.80 -4.17 23.72
N PRO A 78 -0.76 -3.34 23.97
CA PRO A 78 0.57 -3.55 23.39
C PRO A 78 1.18 -4.92 23.68
N GLU A 79 0.96 -5.44 24.88
CA GLU A 79 1.43 -6.77 25.30
C GLU A 79 0.75 -7.86 24.46
N LYS A 80 -0.56 -7.71 24.23
CA LYS A 80 -1.31 -8.65 23.38
C LYS A 80 -0.88 -8.58 21.93
N MET A 81 -0.56 -7.38 21.46
CA MET A 81 -0.01 -7.19 20.10
C MET A 81 1.35 -7.86 19.98
N ALA A 82 2.23 -7.73 20.98
CA ALA A 82 3.52 -8.40 21.01
C ALA A 82 3.40 -9.93 20.99
N GLU A 83 2.41 -10.49 21.71
CA GLU A 83 2.12 -11.93 21.65
C GLU A 83 1.64 -12.38 20.26
N ILE A 84 0.79 -11.58 19.61
CA ILE A 84 0.27 -11.88 18.26
C ILE A 84 1.41 -11.87 17.23
N ILE A 85 2.31 -10.90 17.32
CA ILE A 85 3.45 -10.78 16.40
C ILE A 85 4.48 -11.89 16.67
N GLY A 86 4.73 -12.23 17.93
CA GLY A 86 5.60 -13.33 18.30
C GLY A 86 6.91 -13.37 17.52
N ASP A 87 7.13 -14.45 16.74
CA ASP A 87 8.36 -14.67 15.96
C ASP A 87 8.52 -13.71 14.77
N ASP A 88 7.45 -13.03 14.35
CA ASP A 88 7.47 -12.05 13.25
C ASP A 88 8.10 -10.69 13.65
N ILE A 89 8.58 -10.57 14.89
CA ILE A 89 9.30 -9.37 15.37
C ILE A 89 10.50 -9.03 14.48
N LYS A 90 11.12 -10.02 13.86
CA LYS A 90 12.21 -9.82 12.89
C LYS A 90 11.75 -9.06 11.64
N TYR A 91 10.52 -9.32 11.20
CA TYR A 91 9.92 -8.63 10.09
C TYR A 91 9.58 -7.19 10.48
N LEU A 92 9.01 -6.98 11.67
CA LEU A 92 8.74 -5.66 12.24
C LEU A 92 10.02 -4.80 12.33
N LYS A 93 11.13 -5.38 12.80
CA LYS A 93 12.43 -4.71 12.84
C LYS A 93 12.89 -4.22 11.47
N LYS A 94 12.74 -5.05 10.42
CA LYS A 94 13.06 -4.66 9.04
C LYS A 94 12.18 -3.53 8.52
N GLU A 95 10.89 -3.59 8.86
CA GLU A 95 9.95 -2.54 8.48
C GLU A 95 10.30 -1.21 9.13
N ILE A 96 10.62 -1.20 10.43
CA ILE A 96 11.06 -0.01 11.15
C ILE A 96 12.36 0.55 10.55
N SER A 97 13.35 -0.29 10.28
CA SER A 97 14.60 0.14 9.62
C SER A 97 14.32 0.77 8.25
N GLY A 98 13.40 0.21 7.48
CA GLY A 98 12.95 0.78 6.22
C GLY A 98 12.27 2.15 6.37
N LYS A 99 11.41 2.30 7.38
CA LYS A 99 10.77 3.59 7.70
C LYS A 99 11.81 4.66 8.06
N LYS A 100 12.82 4.32 8.88
CA LYS A 100 13.94 5.22 9.21
C LYS A 100 14.75 5.63 7.98
N ALA A 101 14.98 4.70 7.04
CA ALA A 101 15.67 5.01 5.79
C ALA A 101 14.86 5.97 4.89
N ILE A 102 13.56 5.77 4.79
CA ILE A 102 12.67 6.67 4.05
C ILE A 102 12.64 8.04 4.70
N GLN A 103 12.58 8.11 6.02
CA GLN A 103 12.63 9.37 6.76
C GLN A 103 13.93 10.11 6.49
N LEU A 104 15.09 9.44 6.60
CA LEU A 104 16.39 10.02 6.26
C LEU A 104 16.43 10.58 4.84
N LEU A 105 15.91 9.83 3.86
CA LEU A 105 15.83 10.28 2.48
C LEU A 105 14.95 11.53 2.34
N THR A 106 13.81 11.57 3.03
CA THR A 106 12.90 12.73 2.99
C THR A 106 13.52 13.96 3.63
N GLU A 107 14.23 13.80 4.74
CA GLU A 107 14.91 14.90 5.45
C GLU A 107 16.12 15.45 4.69
N SER A 108 16.80 14.60 3.91
CA SER A 108 17.97 14.99 3.10
C SER A 108 17.63 15.33 1.64
N ALA A 109 16.35 15.23 1.24
CA ALA A 109 15.94 15.55 -0.12
C ALA A 109 15.91 17.07 -0.35
N GLU A 110 16.58 17.51 -1.39
CA GLU A 110 16.41 18.87 -1.93
C GLU A 110 15.20 18.85 -2.87
N ILE A 111 14.20 19.68 -2.57
CA ILE A 111 12.98 19.77 -3.38
C ILE A 111 13.20 20.85 -4.44
N GLU A 112 13.37 20.45 -5.70
CA GLU A 112 13.28 21.36 -6.84
C GLU A 112 11.84 21.34 -7.36
N GLU A 113 11.15 22.49 -7.32
CA GLU A 113 9.87 22.64 -7.99
C GLU A 113 10.10 22.65 -9.51
N VAL A 114 9.84 21.55 -10.17
CA VAL A 114 9.80 21.47 -11.61
C VAL A 114 8.38 21.82 -12.04
N GLU A 115 8.19 22.90 -12.80
CA GLU A 115 6.91 23.17 -13.45
C GLU A 115 6.56 21.96 -14.33
N GLU A 116 5.52 21.25 -13.92
CA GLU A 116 5.01 20.07 -14.61
C GLU A 116 4.56 20.49 -16.03
N GLN A 117 5.39 20.17 -17.03
CA GLN A 117 4.85 20.04 -18.37
C GLN A 117 3.91 18.83 -18.36
N THR A 118 2.63 19.14 -18.42
CA THR A 118 1.51 18.20 -18.47
C THR A 118 1.84 16.99 -19.36
N ALA A 119 2.21 15.88 -18.76
CA ALA A 119 2.09 14.57 -19.36
C ALA A 119 0.68 14.03 -19.01
N GLU A 120 -0.19 14.26 -19.91
CA GLU A 120 -1.53 13.67 -20.06
C GLU A 120 -1.42 12.14 -19.95
N GLU A 121 -2.40 11.57 -19.27
CA GLU A 121 -2.70 10.13 -19.09
C GLU A 121 -2.10 9.43 -17.86
N ALA A 122 -2.78 9.71 -16.73
CA ALA A 122 -2.98 8.67 -15.71
C ALA A 122 -4.43 8.16 -15.84
N PRO A 123 -4.68 6.85 -15.89
CA PRO A 123 -6.05 6.35 -15.95
C PRO A 123 -6.77 6.65 -14.64
N ALA A 124 -7.91 7.34 -14.78
CA ALA A 124 -8.81 7.73 -13.72
C ALA A 124 -9.21 6.51 -12.87
N GLN A 125 -9.02 6.62 -11.57
CA GLN A 125 -9.73 5.81 -10.60
C GLN A 125 -11.23 6.13 -10.71
N PRO A 126 -12.12 5.16 -10.76
CA PRO A 126 -13.55 5.44 -10.67
C PRO A 126 -13.87 5.88 -9.24
N GLU A 127 -14.19 7.15 -9.11
CA GLU A 127 -14.77 7.75 -7.93
C GLU A 127 -16.15 7.15 -7.68
N GLU A 128 -16.38 6.81 -6.45
CA GLU A 128 -17.61 6.36 -5.82
C GLU A 128 -18.84 7.17 -6.29
N ALA A 129 -19.73 6.53 -7.02
CA ALA A 129 -21.10 7.00 -7.19
C ALA A 129 -22.02 6.08 -6.39
N ALA A 130 -22.16 6.36 -5.12
CA ALA A 130 -23.25 5.87 -4.29
C ALA A 130 -24.12 7.03 -3.88
N ALA A 131 -25.42 6.78 -4.01
CA ALA A 131 -26.56 7.55 -3.50
C ALA A 131 -27.08 8.67 -4.39
N ASP A 132 -28.14 8.40 -5.10
CA ASP A 132 -29.45 8.97 -4.79
C ASP A 132 -30.49 8.43 -5.77
N ALA A 133 -31.39 7.60 -5.32
CA ALA A 133 -32.71 7.41 -5.89
C ALA A 133 -33.60 6.68 -4.87
N ALA A 134 -33.99 7.42 -3.87
CA ALA A 134 -35.19 7.09 -3.13
C ALA A 134 -36.27 8.06 -3.56
N GLU A 135 -37.46 7.49 -3.76
CA GLU A 135 -38.75 8.16 -3.69
C GLU A 135 -39.30 8.81 -4.97
N GLU A 136 -40.17 8.07 -5.64
CA GLU A 136 -41.53 8.54 -5.94
C GLU A 136 -42.41 7.37 -6.32
N THR A 137 -43.35 7.05 -5.43
CA THR A 137 -44.61 6.41 -5.78
C THR A 137 -45.58 7.49 -6.24
N PRO A 138 -46.42 7.22 -7.22
CA PRO A 138 -47.79 7.72 -7.13
C PRO A 138 -48.82 6.60 -7.15
N ALA A 139 -49.77 6.77 -6.25
CA ALA A 139 -51.08 6.10 -6.26
C ALA A 139 -51.91 6.51 -7.48
N GLU A 140 -52.57 5.55 -8.13
CA GLU A 140 -53.99 5.47 -8.44
C GLU A 140 -54.37 4.07 -8.95
#